data_5aceef9c52350384684523541bf77d49
#
_entry.id   5aceef9c52350384684523541bf77d49
#
_cell.length_a   1.000
_cell.length_b   1.000
_cell.length_c   1.000
_cell.angle_alpha   90.00
_cell.angle_beta   90.00
_cell.angle_gamma   90.00
#
_symmetry.space_group_name_H-M   'P 1'
#
loop_
_entity.id
_entity.type
_entity.pdbx_description
1 polymer ?
#
loop_
_entity_poly.entity_id
_entity_poly.type
_entity_poly.pdbx_seq_one_letter_code
_entity_poly.pdbx_strand_id
1 'polypeptide(L)' 'MEATVYLEDNEYIALCDLLKLAGLAESGGQAKAVIAEGLVLRNGKTETRKTAKIRGGEVIEFDGARLEIADGYDPEE' A
#
# COMPACT_ATOMS: atom_id res chain seq x y z
N MET A 1 9.77 8.95 -2.62
CA MET A 1 10.39 7.61 -2.73
C MET A 1 9.52 6.72 -3.58
N GLU A 2 10.12 5.85 -4.35
CA GLU A 2 9.38 4.86 -5.14
C GLU A 2 9.85 3.46 -4.76
N ALA A 3 8.92 2.53 -4.65
CA ALA A 3 9.24 1.15 -4.29
C ALA A 3 8.23 0.19 -4.91
N THR A 4 8.63 -1.06 -5.08
CA THR A 4 7.75 -2.13 -5.52
C THR A 4 7.52 -3.08 -4.35
N VAL A 5 6.27 -3.41 -4.09
CA VAL A 5 5.88 -4.37 -3.05
C VAL A 5 5.36 -5.62 -3.72
N TYR A 6 5.95 -6.76 -3.40
CA TYR A 6 5.58 -8.05 -3.98
C TYR A 6 4.61 -8.79 -3.07
N LEU A 7 3.51 -9.25 -3.64
CA LEU A 7 2.48 -9.95 -2.86
C LEU A 7 2.87 -11.38 -2.49
N GLU A 8 3.88 -11.93 -3.16
CA GLU A 8 4.35 -13.30 -2.98
C GLU A 8 3.20 -14.28 -3.24
N ASP A 9 2.82 -15.08 -2.28
CA ASP A 9 1.73 -16.07 -2.46
C ASP A 9 0.35 -15.50 -2.12
N ASN A 10 0.27 -14.22 -1.75
CA ASN A 10 -0.99 -13.60 -1.37
C ASN A 10 -1.72 -13.03 -2.59
N GLU A 11 -3.05 -13.05 -2.57
CA GLU A 11 -3.86 -12.45 -3.64
C GLU A 11 -3.97 -10.93 -3.49
N TYR A 12 -3.83 -10.43 -2.28
CA TYR A 12 -3.93 -9.00 -1.98
C TYR A 12 -3.26 -8.71 -0.66
N ILE A 13 -3.09 -7.42 -0.38
CA ILE A 13 -2.67 -6.94 0.93
C ILE A 13 -3.64 -5.83 1.36
N ALA A 14 -4.03 -5.82 2.63
CA ALA A 14 -4.87 -4.74 3.15
C ALA A 14 -4.08 -3.43 3.12
N LEU A 15 -4.74 -2.33 2.76
CA LEU A 15 -4.08 -1.04 2.60
C LEU A 15 -3.31 -0.60 3.85
N CYS A 16 -3.90 -0.76 5.04
CA CYS A 16 -3.23 -0.40 6.28
C CYS A 16 -1.96 -1.24 6.52
N ASP A 17 -2.01 -2.52 6.17
CA ASP A 17 -0.85 -3.40 6.31
C ASP A 17 0.23 -3.02 5.30
N LEU A 18 -0.16 -2.61 4.10
CA LEU A 18 0.77 -2.17 3.07
C LEU A 18 1.56 -0.95 3.51
N LEU A 19 0.90 0.06 4.07
CA LEU A 19 1.58 1.27 4.55
C LEU A 19 2.55 0.96 5.67
N LYS A 20 2.18 0.05 6.56
CA LYS A 20 3.04 -0.38 7.65
C LYS A 20 4.25 -1.16 7.12
N LEU A 21 4.02 -2.10 6.21
CA LEU A 21 5.07 -2.90 5.59
C LEU A 21 6.11 -2.04 4.86
N ALA A 22 5.64 -1.02 4.17
CA ALA A 22 6.50 -0.11 3.41
C ALA A 22 7.23 0.92 4.28
N GLY A 23 6.96 0.94 5.58
CA GLY A 23 7.58 1.90 6.49
C GLY A 23 6.98 3.30 6.43
N LEU A 24 5.82 3.46 5.81
CA LEU A 24 5.14 4.76 5.69
C LEU A 24 4.26 5.06 6.89
N ALA A 25 3.99 4.05 7.72
CA ALA A 25 3.28 4.20 8.97
C ALA A 25 4.00 3.36 10.03
N GLU A 26 4.07 3.88 11.25
CA GLU A 26 4.75 3.20 12.36
C GLU A 26 3.90 2.10 12.99
N SER A 27 2.59 2.20 12.83
CA SER A 27 1.65 1.24 13.41
C SER A 27 0.42 1.10 12.52
N GLY A 28 -0.35 0.03 12.77
CA GLY A 28 -1.62 -0.16 12.09
C GLY A 28 -2.61 0.97 12.41
N GLY A 29 -2.59 1.48 13.63
CA GLY A 29 -3.45 2.60 14.03
C GLY A 29 -3.13 3.87 13.28
N GLN A 30 -1.85 4.20 13.12
CA GLN A 30 -1.42 5.35 12.33
C GLN A 30 -1.81 5.19 10.87
N ALA A 31 -1.59 4.00 10.30
CA ALA A 31 -1.95 3.71 8.92
C ALA A 31 -3.45 3.92 8.70
N LYS A 32 -4.28 3.39 9.60
CA LYS A 32 -5.74 3.53 9.51
C LYS A 32 -6.17 4.99 9.61
N ALA A 33 -5.51 5.78 10.45
CA ALA A 33 -5.82 7.19 10.61
C ALA A 33 -5.58 7.98 9.33
N VAL A 34 -4.42 7.82 8.69
CA VAL A 34 -4.10 8.57 7.46
C VAL A 34 -4.97 8.15 6.30
N ILE A 35 -5.36 6.88 6.24
CA ILE A 35 -6.29 6.40 5.21
C ILE A 35 -7.66 7.06 5.40
N ALA A 36 -8.18 7.05 6.63
CA ALA A 36 -9.48 7.64 6.94
C ALA A 36 -9.51 9.15 6.67
N GLU A 37 -8.38 9.82 6.80
CA GLU A 37 -8.26 11.26 6.54
C GLU A 37 -8.21 11.60 5.04
N GLY A 38 -8.18 10.59 4.17
CA GLY A 38 -8.17 10.81 2.74
C GLY A 38 -6.81 11.19 2.17
N LEU A 39 -5.74 10.86 2.88
CA LEU A 39 -4.37 11.23 2.47
C LEU A 39 -3.73 10.21 1.55
N VAL A 40 -4.37 9.07 1.32
CA VAL A 40 -3.82 7.98 0.51
C VAL A 40 -4.53 7.92 -0.83
N LEU A 41 -3.75 7.82 -1.91
CA LEU A 41 -4.28 7.65 -3.26
C LEU A 41 -4.09 6.22 -3.72
N ARG A 42 -5.12 5.67 -4.34
CA ARG A 42 -5.12 4.35 -4.98
C ARG A 42 -5.40 4.55 -6.46
N ASN A 43 -4.41 4.26 -7.29
CA ASN A 43 -4.51 4.47 -8.74
C ASN A 43 -4.94 5.92 -9.09
N GLY A 44 -4.39 6.87 -8.33
CA GLY A 44 -4.67 8.30 -8.52
C GLY A 44 -5.94 8.82 -7.86
N LYS A 45 -6.69 7.97 -7.16
CA LYS A 45 -7.95 8.36 -6.50
C LYS A 45 -7.84 8.16 -4.99
N THR A 46 -8.48 9.04 -4.22
CA THR A 46 -8.52 8.93 -2.77
C THR A 46 -9.18 7.62 -2.34
N GLU A 47 -8.47 6.88 -1.48
CA GLU A 47 -9.00 5.66 -0.87
C GLU A 47 -9.13 5.87 0.64
N THR A 48 -10.34 5.70 1.16
CA THR A 48 -10.59 5.89 2.61
C THR A 48 -10.91 4.59 3.36
N ARG A 49 -11.00 3.49 2.66
CA ARG A 49 -11.24 2.18 3.29
C ARG A 49 -9.94 1.63 3.86
N LYS A 50 -9.88 1.52 5.17
CA LYS A 50 -8.66 1.14 5.90
C LYS A 50 -8.13 -0.22 5.52
N THR A 51 -8.99 -1.17 5.22
CA THR A 51 -8.66 -2.54 4.87
C THR A 51 -8.95 -2.85 3.40
N ALA A 52 -8.92 -1.82 2.54
CA ALA A 52 -9.09 -2.02 1.10
C ALA A 52 -8.12 -3.08 0.60
N LYS A 53 -8.59 -4.00 -0.24
CA LYS A 53 -7.78 -5.09 -0.77
C LYS A 53 -6.97 -4.60 -1.96
N ILE A 54 -5.68 -4.42 -1.77
CA ILE A 54 -4.78 -3.93 -2.80
C ILE A 54 -4.15 -5.14 -3.50
N ARG A 55 -4.29 -5.17 -4.83
CA ARG A 55 -3.85 -6.30 -5.65
C ARG A 55 -2.71 -5.90 -6.58
N GLY A 56 -2.10 -6.88 -7.20
CA GLY A 56 -1.04 -6.64 -8.18
C GLY A 56 -1.50 -5.73 -9.31
N GLY A 57 -0.63 -4.86 -9.76
CA GLY A 57 -0.89 -3.87 -10.80
C GLY A 57 -1.42 -2.54 -10.28
N GLU A 58 -1.74 -2.44 -8.99
CA GLU A 58 -2.21 -1.20 -8.41
C GLU A 58 -1.06 -0.33 -7.93
N VAL A 59 -1.30 0.98 -7.82
CA VAL A 59 -0.32 1.95 -7.36
C VAL A 59 -0.91 2.71 -6.17
N ILE A 60 -0.15 2.76 -5.09
CA ILE A 60 -0.54 3.48 -3.88
C ILE A 60 0.41 4.65 -3.67
N GLU A 61 -0.13 5.83 -3.38
CA GLU A 61 0.67 7.02 -3.13
C GLU A 61 0.28 7.64 -1.79
N PHE A 62 1.30 8.02 -1.03
CA PHE A 62 1.11 8.68 0.26
C PHE A 62 2.40 9.40 0.65
N ASP A 63 2.26 10.66 1.06
CA ASP A 63 3.35 11.46 1.64
C ASP A 63 4.63 11.46 0.78
N GLY A 64 4.47 11.64 -0.53
CA GLY A 64 5.59 11.67 -1.46
C GLY A 64 6.14 10.30 -1.87
N ALA A 65 5.58 9.23 -1.31
CA ALA A 65 5.97 7.87 -1.67
C ALA A 65 5.00 7.31 -2.71
N ARG A 66 5.53 6.51 -3.63
CA ARG A 66 4.76 5.82 -4.65
C ARG A 66 5.11 4.33 -4.60
N LEU A 67 4.12 3.50 -4.30
CA LEU A 67 4.29 2.06 -4.18
C LEU A 67 3.60 1.38 -5.35
N GLU A 68 4.36 0.60 -6.12
CA GLU A 68 3.80 -0.26 -7.16
C GLU A 68 3.62 -1.66 -6.57
N ILE A 69 2.45 -2.23 -6.73
CA ILE A 69 2.15 -3.54 -6.18
C ILE A 69 2.28 -4.57 -7.30
N ALA A 70 3.06 -5.61 -7.06
CA ALA A 70 3.32 -6.65 -8.05
C ALA A 70 2.96 -8.02 -7.49
N ASP A 71 2.45 -8.88 -8.38
CA ASP A 71 2.21 -10.29 -8.04
C ASP A 71 3.53 -11.04 -7.96
N GLY A 72 3.54 -12.12 -7.18
CA GLY A 72 4.68 -13.01 -7.11
C GLY A 72 5.82 -12.48 -6.25
N TYR A 73 7.03 -12.87 -6.59
CA TYR A 73 8.24 -12.60 -5.82
C TYR A 73 9.18 -11.67 -6.57
N ASP A 74 10.01 -10.96 -5.82
CA ASP A 74 11.05 -10.13 -6.39
C ASP A 74 12.00 -11.02 -7.21
N PRO A 75 12.12 -10.79 -8.54
CA PRO A 75 12.96 -11.63 -9.40
C PRO A 75 14.45 -11.52 -9.11
N GLU A 76 14.86 -10.52 -8.33
CA GLU A 76 16.26 -10.29 -8.00
C GLU A 76 16.70 -10.92 -6.68
N GLU A 77 15.78 -11.57 -5.97
CA GLU A 77 16.11 -12.28 -4.74
C GLU A 77 16.69 -13.67 -4.97
#